data_33ae9fae886923a434aba575d19caace
#
_entry.id   33ae9fae886923a434aba575d19caace
#
_cell.length_a   1.000
_cell.length_b   1.000
_cell.length_c   1.000
_cell.angle_alpha   90.00
_cell.angle_beta   90.00
_cell.angle_gamma   90.00
#
_symmetry.space_group_name_H-M   'P 1'
#
loop_
_entity.id
_entity.type
_entity.pdbx_description
1 polymer ?
#
loop_
_entity_poly.entity_id
_entity_poly.type
_entity_poly.pdbx_seq_one_letter_code
_entity_poly.pdbx_strand_id
1 'polypeptide(L)'
;MAVRNPFIDVSSYQPDTVAFFQTAKNQGAQGVVVKLTEGSEDGSNYINPRAAAQIHNALAVGLRVACYHFARYTSIPDAQNEARFFVKVARQFGMYDDTLMIDDAEVNSANDYQGATLAFLQEVEALGYKSTGVYSMRSFFTGGILNSHGFGNRKKWIAGYGVTSLGIDNANAWQYTDHGIMGIDTSFDFDGAFTTGKASGSVPSTPVPAPQPVEHVGKPADGTYIVQSGDTLSGIAGKYNTTWQTLAAINSLGNPNLLQVGQVLKVTGESSPQNTYYVQAGDTLSGIASKFGTTVSGLVSLNHIANSNVIYVGQKIMLGDTGQSNAYTVQSGDTLSGIASAHGTTWQALAAKNHISNPNMIFVGQTIQL
;
A
#
# COMPACT_ATOMS: atom_id res chain seq x y z
N MET A 1 24.89 -32.21 -13.93
CA MET A 1 23.93 -31.37 -13.21
C MET A 1 23.71 -30.16 -14.10
N ALA A 2 22.45 -29.83 -14.44
CA ALA A 2 22.17 -28.60 -15.17
C ALA A 2 22.68 -27.42 -14.34
N VAL A 3 23.35 -26.47 -14.97
CA VAL A 3 23.85 -25.26 -14.32
C VAL A 3 22.57 -24.47 -13.88
N ARG A 4 22.40 -24.32 -12.60
CA ARG A 4 21.29 -23.56 -12.03
C ARG A 4 21.76 -22.12 -11.83
N ASN A 5 21.39 -21.24 -12.75
CA ASN A 5 21.73 -19.83 -12.66
C ASN A 5 20.70 -19.09 -11.80
N PRO A 6 21.08 -18.57 -10.63
CA PRO A 6 20.13 -17.88 -9.78
C PRO A 6 19.81 -16.48 -10.29
N PHE A 7 18.55 -16.07 -10.08
CA PHE A 7 18.09 -14.70 -10.24
C PHE A 7 17.16 -14.32 -9.11
N ILE A 8 16.96 -13.03 -8.92
CA ILE A 8 16.08 -12.45 -7.91
C ILE A 8 14.92 -11.73 -8.58
N ASP A 9 13.86 -11.49 -7.85
CA ASP A 9 12.82 -10.55 -8.26
C ASP A 9 12.61 -9.45 -7.24
N VAL A 10 12.22 -8.29 -7.72
CA VAL A 10 12.11 -7.07 -6.92
C VAL A 10 10.88 -6.26 -7.29
N SER A 11 10.34 -5.58 -6.29
CA SER A 11 9.22 -4.66 -6.40
C SER A 11 9.54 -3.35 -5.68
N SER A 12 8.54 -2.56 -5.32
CA SER A 12 8.72 -1.33 -4.53
C SER A 12 9.22 -1.58 -3.09
N TYR A 13 9.23 -2.82 -2.63
CA TYR A 13 9.69 -3.17 -1.28
C TYR A 13 11.20 -3.28 -1.19
N GLN A 14 11.88 -3.64 -2.29
CA GLN A 14 13.32 -3.80 -2.32
C GLN A 14 14.02 -2.47 -2.68
N PRO A 15 15.26 -2.27 -2.16
CA PRO A 15 16.06 -1.09 -2.51
C PRO A 15 16.32 -0.96 -4.02
N ASP A 16 16.59 0.26 -4.45
CA ASP A 16 16.89 0.58 -5.84
C ASP A 16 18.35 1.04 -6.07
N THR A 17 19.23 0.85 -5.09
CA THR A 17 20.61 1.36 -5.11
C THR A 17 21.57 0.43 -5.87
N VAL A 18 22.63 1.00 -6.46
CA VAL A 18 23.73 0.22 -7.07
C VAL A 18 24.30 -0.79 -6.09
N ALA A 19 24.51 -0.39 -4.83
CA ALA A 19 25.08 -1.25 -3.79
C ALA A 19 24.22 -2.50 -3.54
N PHE A 20 22.90 -2.38 -3.59
CA PHE A 20 21.97 -3.50 -3.46
C PHE A 20 22.19 -4.53 -4.58
N PHE A 21 22.16 -4.11 -5.84
CA PHE A 21 22.33 -5.00 -6.99
C PHE A 21 23.76 -5.55 -7.08
N GLN A 22 24.77 -4.77 -6.70
CA GLN A 22 26.14 -5.28 -6.62
C GLN A 22 26.28 -6.38 -5.55
N THR A 23 25.62 -6.23 -4.41
CA THR A 23 25.61 -7.25 -3.35
C THR A 23 24.88 -8.51 -3.82
N ALA A 24 23.73 -8.37 -4.47
CA ALA A 24 23.00 -9.50 -5.03
C ALA A 24 23.85 -10.27 -6.04
N LYS A 25 24.53 -9.56 -6.95
CA LYS A 25 25.47 -10.14 -7.91
C LYS A 25 26.62 -10.87 -7.23
N ASN A 26 27.23 -10.27 -6.21
CA ASN A 26 28.33 -10.89 -5.45
C ASN A 26 27.88 -12.16 -4.72
N GLN A 27 26.60 -12.27 -4.36
CA GLN A 27 25.99 -13.47 -3.79
C GLN A 27 25.50 -14.47 -4.84
N GLY A 28 25.76 -14.21 -6.12
CA GLY A 28 25.56 -15.15 -7.22
C GLY A 28 24.38 -14.86 -8.13
N ALA A 29 23.59 -13.81 -7.90
CA ALA A 29 22.52 -13.43 -8.83
C ALA A 29 23.10 -13.08 -10.20
N GLN A 30 22.51 -13.63 -11.27
CA GLN A 30 22.87 -13.35 -12.66
C GLN A 30 21.82 -12.54 -13.39
N GLY A 31 20.61 -12.47 -12.84
CA GLY A 31 19.50 -11.70 -13.37
C GLY A 31 18.61 -11.13 -12.27
N VAL A 32 17.74 -10.22 -12.68
CA VAL A 32 16.70 -9.64 -11.85
C VAL A 32 15.42 -9.46 -12.66
N VAL A 33 14.27 -9.76 -12.07
CA VAL A 33 12.95 -9.48 -12.64
C VAL A 33 12.34 -8.34 -11.87
N VAL A 34 12.05 -7.21 -12.52
CA VAL A 34 11.60 -5.97 -11.87
C VAL A 34 10.11 -5.78 -12.10
N LYS A 35 9.32 -5.60 -11.03
CA LYS A 35 7.93 -5.18 -11.13
C LYS A 35 7.85 -3.82 -11.81
N LEU A 36 7.07 -3.70 -12.88
CA LEU A 36 6.80 -2.40 -13.49
C LEU A 36 5.42 -1.87 -13.11
N THR A 37 4.39 -2.70 -13.28
CA THR A 37 3.00 -2.26 -13.19
C THR A 37 2.10 -3.29 -12.49
N GLU A 38 0.90 -2.84 -12.13
CA GLU A 38 -0.19 -3.66 -11.61
C GLU A 38 -1.52 -3.08 -12.09
N GLY A 39 -2.39 -3.92 -12.66
CA GLY A 39 -3.69 -3.54 -13.20
C GLY A 39 -3.59 -2.67 -14.46
N SER A 40 -4.72 -2.15 -14.92
CA SER A 40 -4.83 -1.33 -16.14
C SER A 40 -4.64 0.16 -15.88
N GLU A 41 -4.42 0.95 -16.95
CA GLU A 41 -4.31 2.41 -16.88
C GLU A 41 -5.61 3.06 -16.37
N ASP A 42 -6.75 2.52 -16.72
CA ASP A 42 -8.07 2.97 -16.28
C ASP A 42 -8.49 2.34 -14.93
N GLY A 43 -7.72 1.37 -14.43
CA GLY A 43 -7.95 0.64 -13.19
C GLY A 43 -7.07 1.12 -12.03
N SER A 44 -6.22 0.25 -11.50
CA SER A 44 -5.32 0.58 -10.39
C SER A 44 -4.19 1.53 -10.78
N ASN A 45 -3.82 1.57 -12.06
CA ASN A 45 -2.80 2.45 -12.64
C ASN A 45 -1.49 2.48 -11.83
N TYR A 46 -1.13 1.32 -11.26
CA TYR A 46 0.07 1.27 -10.43
C TYR A 46 1.33 1.13 -11.28
N ILE A 47 2.28 2.02 -11.04
CA ILE A 47 3.65 1.94 -11.55
C ILE A 47 4.60 1.83 -10.36
N ASN A 48 5.51 0.85 -10.36
CA ASN A 48 6.53 0.74 -9.32
C ASN A 48 7.43 2.00 -9.33
N PRO A 49 7.40 2.83 -8.28
CA PRO A 49 8.14 4.10 -8.25
C PRO A 49 9.66 3.91 -8.24
N ARG A 50 10.14 2.70 -7.94
CA ARG A 50 11.57 2.36 -7.93
C ARG A 50 12.03 1.68 -9.22
N ALA A 51 11.12 1.27 -10.12
CA ALA A 51 11.43 0.44 -11.26
C ALA A 51 12.52 1.04 -12.16
N ALA A 52 12.44 2.32 -12.48
CA ALA A 52 13.44 3.00 -13.33
C ALA A 52 14.85 2.92 -12.72
N ALA A 53 14.98 3.22 -11.43
CA ALA A 53 16.26 3.16 -10.73
C ALA A 53 16.74 1.70 -10.53
N GLN A 54 15.82 0.77 -10.25
CA GLN A 54 16.13 -0.66 -10.14
C GLN A 54 16.68 -1.21 -11.46
N ILE A 55 16.02 -0.92 -12.58
CA ILE A 55 16.47 -1.31 -13.92
C ILE A 55 17.86 -0.71 -14.21
N HIS A 56 18.00 0.62 -14.06
CA HIS A 56 19.25 1.33 -14.33
C HIS A 56 20.42 0.72 -13.54
N ASN A 57 20.25 0.55 -12.24
CA ASN A 57 21.30 0.11 -11.34
C ASN A 57 21.62 -1.39 -11.49
N ALA A 58 20.63 -2.22 -11.81
CA ALA A 58 20.85 -3.62 -12.14
C ALA A 58 21.66 -3.78 -13.45
N LEU A 59 21.29 -3.03 -14.48
CA LEU A 59 22.04 -2.99 -15.76
C LEU A 59 23.47 -2.49 -15.55
N ALA A 60 23.67 -1.44 -14.73
CA ALA A 60 24.99 -0.85 -14.46
C ALA A 60 25.96 -1.85 -13.81
N VAL A 61 25.45 -2.76 -12.98
CA VAL A 61 26.27 -3.84 -12.39
C VAL A 61 26.34 -5.08 -13.30
N GLY A 62 25.68 -5.07 -14.46
CA GLY A 62 25.70 -6.15 -15.44
C GLY A 62 24.84 -7.35 -15.08
N LEU A 63 23.74 -7.15 -14.36
CA LEU A 63 22.69 -8.16 -14.25
C LEU A 63 21.81 -8.14 -15.50
N ARG A 64 21.30 -9.30 -15.93
CA ARG A 64 20.22 -9.34 -16.91
C ARG A 64 18.94 -8.84 -16.25
N VAL A 65 18.18 -7.99 -16.97
CA VAL A 65 16.92 -7.45 -16.49
C VAL A 65 15.77 -8.02 -17.30
N ALA A 66 14.78 -8.55 -16.60
CA ALA A 66 13.45 -8.87 -17.10
C ALA A 66 12.43 -8.01 -16.33
N CYS A 67 11.20 -7.93 -16.83
CA CYS A 67 10.15 -7.12 -16.22
C CYS A 67 8.90 -7.93 -16.00
N TYR A 68 8.14 -7.59 -14.93
CA TYR A 68 6.85 -8.22 -14.71
C TYR A 68 5.73 -7.21 -14.43
N HIS A 69 4.53 -7.66 -14.75
CA HIS A 69 3.26 -7.03 -14.45
C HIS A 69 2.50 -7.92 -13.49
N PHE A 70 1.96 -7.35 -12.40
CA PHE A 70 1.09 -8.07 -11.49
C PHE A 70 -0.35 -8.02 -12.00
N ALA A 71 -0.88 -9.17 -12.39
CA ALA A 71 -2.19 -9.32 -13.02
C ALA A 71 -3.36 -9.03 -12.07
N ARG A 72 -4.29 -8.21 -12.51
CA ARG A 72 -5.55 -7.91 -11.82
C ARG A 72 -6.77 -8.13 -12.71
N TYR A 73 -6.57 -8.45 -13.96
CA TYR A 73 -7.62 -8.56 -14.98
C TYR A 73 -8.72 -9.54 -14.59
N THR A 74 -9.94 -9.16 -14.92
CA THR A 74 -11.17 -9.92 -14.66
C THR A 74 -11.79 -10.51 -15.93
N SER A 75 -11.25 -10.19 -17.10
CA SER A 75 -11.71 -10.62 -18.41
C SER A 75 -10.60 -10.54 -19.46
N ILE A 76 -10.82 -11.16 -20.63
CA ILE A 76 -9.90 -11.07 -21.77
C ILE A 76 -9.65 -9.61 -22.22
N PRO A 77 -10.68 -8.74 -22.42
CA PRO A 77 -10.42 -7.35 -22.77
C PRO A 77 -9.66 -6.57 -21.71
N ASP A 78 -9.88 -6.88 -20.44
CA ASP A 78 -9.17 -6.26 -19.32
C ASP A 78 -7.70 -6.68 -19.32
N ALA A 79 -7.39 -7.96 -19.53
CA ALA A 79 -6.03 -8.47 -19.68
C ALA A 79 -5.27 -7.76 -20.83
N GLN A 80 -5.94 -7.51 -21.96
CA GLN A 80 -5.34 -6.76 -23.06
C GLN A 80 -5.07 -5.28 -22.68
N ASN A 81 -5.94 -4.65 -21.90
CA ASN A 81 -5.73 -3.29 -21.41
C ASN A 81 -4.54 -3.24 -20.43
N GLU A 82 -4.42 -4.20 -19.52
CA GLU A 82 -3.28 -4.32 -18.62
C GLU A 82 -1.97 -4.53 -19.39
N ALA A 83 -1.97 -5.35 -20.43
CA ALA A 83 -0.83 -5.57 -21.31
C ALA A 83 -0.38 -4.28 -22.03
N ARG A 84 -1.31 -3.47 -22.53
CA ARG A 84 -1.00 -2.16 -23.16
C ARG A 84 -0.37 -1.21 -22.17
N PHE A 85 -0.88 -1.16 -20.96
CA PHE A 85 -0.32 -0.34 -19.89
C PHE A 85 1.10 -0.79 -19.52
N PHE A 86 1.31 -2.10 -19.33
CA PHE A 86 2.61 -2.68 -19.06
C PHE A 86 3.65 -2.32 -20.12
N VAL A 87 3.31 -2.51 -21.40
CA VAL A 87 4.18 -2.19 -22.53
C VAL A 87 4.46 -0.69 -22.62
N LYS A 88 3.45 0.16 -22.40
CA LYS A 88 3.63 1.63 -22.37
C LYS A 88 4.69 2.03 -21.33
N VAL A 89 4.61 1.48 -20.12
CA VAL A 89 5.56 1.78 -19.04
C VAL A 89 6.94 1.17 -19.32
N ALA A 90 7.01 -0.05 -19.84
CA ALA A 90 8.28 -0.68 -20.20
C ALA A 90 9.05 0.16 -21.22
N ARG A 91 8.38 0.71 -22.24
CA ARG A 91 8.99 1.60 -23.22
C ARG A 91 9.45 2.92 -22.62
N GLN A 92 8.70 3.48 -21.69
CA GLN A 92 9.11 4.69 -20.95
C GLN A 92 10.40 4.47 -20.16
N PHE A 93 10.61 3.27 -19.65
CA PHE A 93 11.84 2.89 -18.93
C PHE A 93 12.96 2.36 -19.84
N GLY A 94 12.80 2.50 -21.18
CA GLY A 94 13.82 2.15 -22.15
C GLY A 94 14.03 0.64 -22.34
N MET A 95 13.04 -0.17 -22.00
CA MET A 95 13.10 -1.63 -22.20
C MET A 95 12.89 -1.95 -23.68
N TYR A 96 13.82 -2.74 -24.24
CA TYR A 96 13.80 -3.14 -25.65
C TYR A 96 12.86 -4.32 -25.92
N ASP A 97 12.59 -4.55 -27.18
CA ASP A 97 11.69 -5.61 -27.69
C ASP A 97 12.19 -7.05 -27.43
N ASP A 98 13.46 -7.23 -27.06
CA ASP A 98 14.05 -8.51 -26.61
C ASP A 98 14.01 -8.71 -25.08
N THR A 99 13.51 -7.73 -24.32
CA THR A 99 13.28 -7.88 -22.88
C THR A 99 12.24 -8.97 -22.63
N LEU A 100 12.56 -9.86 -21.66
CA LEU A 100 11.58 -10.84 -21.20
C LEU A 100 10.50 -10.15 -20.36
N MET A 101 9.26 -10.24 -20.86
CA MET A 101 8.07 -9.62 -20.27
C MET A 101 7.19 -10.68 -19.63
N ILE A 102 6.98 -10.59 -18.33
CA ILE A 102 6.28 -11.62 -17.53
C ILE A 102 4.92 -11.11 -17.08
N ASP A 103 3.91 -11.95 -17.23
CA ASP A 103 2.61 -11.84 -16.59
C ASP A 103 2.65 -12.59 -15.25
N ASP A 104 2.54 -11.88 -14.13
CA ASP A 104 2.46 -12.43 -12.80
C ASP A 104 1.01 -12.79 -12.48
N ALA A 105 0.62 -14.00 -12.85
CA ALA A 105 -0.73 -14.52 -12.86
C ALA A 105 -1.00 -15.41 -11.63
N GLU A 106 -1.15 -14.80 -10.46
CA GLU A 106 -1.37 -15.51 -9.19
C GLU A 106 -2.70 -15.20 -8.48
N VAL A 107 -3.55 -14.36 -9.09
CA VAL A 107 -4.88 -14.03 -8.61
C VAL A 107 -5.92 -14.51 -9.59
N ASN A 108 -6.56 -15.64 -9.32
CA ASN A 108 -7.60 -16.22 -10.20
C ASN A 108 -8.89 -15.37 -10.17
N SER A 109 -8.87 -14.27 -10.91
CA SER A 109 -9.91 -13.24 -10.92
C SER A 109 -10.85 -13.29 -12.12
N ALA A 110 -10.49 -14.01 -13.20
CA ALA A 110 -11.29 -14.13 -14.41
C ALA A 110 -11.96 -15.51 -14.53
N ASN A 111 -13.14 -15.56 -15.12
CA ASN A 111 -13.85 -16.83 -15.38
C ASN A 111 -13.07 -17.77 -16.32
N ASP A 112 -12.42 -17.21 -17.35
CA ASP A 112 -11.44 -17.90 -18.19
C ASP A 112 -10.05 -17.32 -17.92
N TYR A 113 -9.45 -17.77 -16.82
CA TYR A 113 -8.17 -17.22 -16.38
C TYR A 113 -7.03 -17.60 -17.31
N GLN A 114 -7.02 -18.84 -17.84
CA GLN A 114 -6.07 -19.28 -18.86
C GLN A 114 -6.17 -18.43 -20.13
N GLY A 115 -7.39 -18.20 -20.64
CA GLY A 115 -7.62 -17.38 -21.82
C GLY A 115 -7.23 -15.93 -21.61
N ALA A 116 -7.50 -15.36 -20.44
CA ALA A 116 -7.12 -13.99 -20.11
C ALA A 116 -5.59 -13.82 -20.02
N THR A 117 -4.89 -14.75 -19.34
CA THR A 117 -3.41 -14.78 -19.29
C THR A 117 -2.80 -14.90 -20.69
N LEU A 118 -3.36 -15.77 -21.54
CA LEU A 118 -2.91 -15.89 -22.92
C LEU A 118 -3.13 -14.60 -23.73
N ALA A 119 -4.29 -13.96 -23.56
CA ALA A 119 -4.61 -12.71 -24.25
C ALA A 119 -3.69 -11.57 -23.83
N PHE A 120 -3.30 -11.50 -22.54
CA PHE A 120 -2.28 -10.57 -22.06
C PHE A 120 -0.94 -10.76 -22.80
N LEU A 121 -0.43 -11.99 -22.81
CA LEU A 121 0.86 -12.30 -23.45
C LEU A 121 0.83 -12.06 -24.97
N GLN A 122 -0.28 -12.41 -25.64
CA GLN A 122 -0.47 -12.15 -27.06
C GLN A 122 -0.49 -10.66 -27.38
N GLU A 123 -1.12 -9.85 -26.54
CA GLU A 123 -1.14 -8.39 -26.72
C GLU A 123 0.26 -7.79 -26.52
N VAL A 124 1.03 -8.24 -25.53
CA VAL A 124 2.45 -7.85 -25.35
C VAL A 124 3.28 -8.19 -26.59
N GLU A 125 3.08 -9.37 -27.17
CA GLU A 125 3.76 -9.80 -28.41
C GLU A 125 3.31 -8.97 -29.63
N ALA A 126 2.02 -8.70 -29.77
CA ALA A 126 1.48 -7.87 -30.84
C ALA A 126 2.01 -6.43 -30.79
N LEU A 127 2.34 -5.96 -29.58
CA LEU A 127 2.98 -4.66 -29.35
C LEU A 127 4.51 -4.68 -29.57
N GLY A 128 5.09 -5.82 -30.00
CA GLY A 128 6.45 -5.91 -30.52
C GLY A 128 7.49 -6.55 -29.58
N TYR A 129 7.11 -7.00 -28.38
CA TYR A 129 8.03 -7.73 -27.52
C TYR A 129 8.15 -9.20 -27.94
N LYS A 130 9.36 -9.69 -28.10
CA LYS A 130 9.65 -11.02 -28.67
C LYS A 130 9.74 -12.14 -27.64
N SER A 131 9.86 -11.79 -26.38
CA SER A 131 10.05 -12.75 -25.28
C SER A 131 9.03 -12.49 -24.19
N THR A 132 8.13 -13.44 -23.99
CA THR A 132 7.06 -13.35 -23.00
C THR A 132 7.02 -14.60 -22.13
N GLY A 133 6.40 -14.49 -20.96
CA GLY A 133 6.22 -15.61 -20.05
C GLY A 133 5.18 -15.34 -18.99
N VAL A 134 4.82 -16.41 -18.29
CA VAL A 134 3.89 -16.38 -17.17
C VAL A 134 4.64 -16.82 -15.91
N TYR A 135 4.43 -16.06 -14.83
CA TYR A 135 4.73 -16.50 -13.48
C TYR A 135 3.44 -16.88 -12.78
N SER A 136 3.47 -17.97 -12.03
CA SER A 136 2.38 -18.35 -11.13
C SER A 136 2.82 -19.39 -10.12
N MET A 137 1.98 -19.60 -9.12
CA MET A 137 2.17 -20.66 -8.12
C MET A 137 2.05 -22.05 -8.76
N ARG A 138 2.85 -23.01 -8.29
CA ARG A 138 2.76 -24.42 -8.66
C ARG A 138 1.32 -24.97 -8.56
N SER A 139 0.59 -24.57 -7.53
CA SER A 139 -0.79 -24.99 -7.30
C SER A 139 -1.75 -24.63 -8.43
N PHE A 140 -1.52 -23.51 -9.14
CA PHE A 140 -2.34 -23.11 -10.28
C PHE A 140 -2.19 -24.07 -11.46
N PHE A 141 -0.98 -24.55 -11.70
CA PHE A 141 -0.70 -25.52 -12.74
C PHE A 141 -1.15 -26.94 -12.38
N THR A 142 -0.84 -27.39 -11.17
CA THR A 142 -1.22 -28.74 -10.70
C THR A 142 -2.72 -28.86 -10.37
N GLY A 143 -3.37 -27.75 -10.06
CA GLY A 143 -4.80 -27.65 -9.80
C GLY A 143 -5.66 -27.41 -11.04
N GLY A 144 -5.04 -27.27 -12.22
CA GLY A 144 -5.77 -27.13 -13.50
C GLY A 144 -6.34 -25.74 -13.77
N ILE A 145 -5.97 -24.70 -12.99
CA ILE A 145 -6.32 -23.31 -13.28
C ILE A 145 -5.55 -22.81 -14.50
N LEU A 146 -4.24 -23.14 -14.56
CA LEU A 146 -3.38 -22.87 -15.69
C LEU A 146 -2.84 -24.17 -16.28
N ASN A 147 -2.83 -24.27 -17.61
CA ASN A 147 -2.22 -25.36 -18.34
C ASN A 147 -0.87 -24.91 -18.91
N SER A 148 0.22 -25.43 -18.38
CA SER A 148 1.58 -25.04 -18.79
C SER A 148 1.86 -25.28 -20.28
N HIS A 149 1.32 -26.33 -20.87
CA HIS A 149 1.45 -26.63 -22.31
C HIS A 149 0.65 -25.64 -23.17
N GLY A 150 -0.45 -25.08 -22.66
CA GLY A 150 -1.25 -24.08 -23.36
C GLY A 150 -0.49 -22.77 -23.64
N PHE A 151 0.62 -22.50 -22.94
CA PHE A 151 1.45 -21.32 -23.18
C PHE A 151 2.46 -21.48 -24.32
N GLY A 152 2.56 -22.69 -24.90
CA GLY A 152 3.50 -22.96 -26.01
C GLY A 152 4.95 -22.69 -25.62
N ASN A 153 5.66 -21.91 -26.47
CA ASN A 153 7.08 -21.59 -26.27
C ASN A 153 7.33 -20.42 -25.28
N ARG A 154 6.28 -19.79 -24.78
CA ARG A 154 6.40 -18.73 -23.76
C ARG A 154 7.01 -19.29 -22.49
N LYS A 155 7.74 -18.45 -21.74
CA LYS A 155 8.44 -18.89 -20.53
C LYS A 155 7.45 -19.17 -19.40
N LYS A 156 7.70 -20.22 -18.64
CA LYS A 156 6.95 -20.60 -17.44
C LYS A 156 7.89 -20.51 -16.24
N TRP A 157 7.70 -19.50 -15.43
CA TRP A 157 8.37 -19.29 -14.17
C TRP A 157 7.43 -19.66 -13.04
N ILE A 158 7.78 -20.66 -12.25
CA ILE A 158 6.84 -21.31 -11.32
C ILE A 158 7.34 -21.23 -9.90
N ALA A 159 6.51 -20.70 -9.00
CA ALA A 159 6.77 -20.70 -7.58
C ALA A 159 6.39 -22.05 -6.96
N GLY A 160 7.33 -22.62 -6.20
CA GLY A 160 7.11 -23.88 -5.49
C GLY A 160 8.09 -24.00 -4.32
N TYR A 161 7.66 -23.58 -3.16
CA TYR A 161 8.49 -23.58 -1.94
C TYR A 161 8.42 -24.93 -1.23
N GLY A 162 9.54 -25.38 -0.66
CA GLY A 162 9.61 -26.59 0.14
C GLY A 162 9.35 -27.90 -0.61
N VAL A 163 9.32 -27.88 -1.96
CA VAL A 163 9.13 -29.08 -2.78
C VAL A 163 10.46 -29.54 -3.39
N THR A 164 10.58 -30.82 -3.66
CA THR A 164 11.78 -31.39 -4.29
C THR A 164 11.72 -31.36 -5.81
N SER A 165 10.54 -31.11 -6.39
CA SER A 165 10.28 -30.99 -7.82
C SER A 165 9.01 -30.18 -8.05
N LEU A 166 8.98 -29.39 -9.13
CA LEU A 166 7.77 -28.70 -9.58
C LEU A 166 6.68 -29.66 -10.09
N GLY A 167 7.09 -30.81 -10.66
CA GLY A 167 6.15 -31.74 -11.32
C GLY A 167 5.55 -31.16 -12.61
N ILE A 168 6.18 -30.16 -13.22
CA ILE A 168 5.79 -29.49 -14.46
C ILE A 168 7.01 -29.57 -15.37
N ASP A 169 6.88 -30.38 -16.42
CA ASP A 169 7.99 -30.84 -17.28
C ASP A 169 8.56 -29.75 -18.21
N ASN A 170 7.75 -28.75 -18.53
CA ASN A 170 8.12 -27.64 -19.42
C ASN A 170 8.34 -26.30 -18.70
N ALA A 171 8.63 -26.33 -17.41
CA ALA A 171 9.02 -25.14 -16.63
C ALA A 171 10.39 -24.61 -17.11
N ASN A 172 10.51 -23.29 -17.23
CA ASN A 172 11.75 -22.60 -17.63
C ASN A 172 12.49 -22.02 -16.43
N ALA A 173 11.77 -21.71 -15.34
CA ALA A 173 12.36 -21.23 -14.10
C ALA A 173 11.55 -21.69 -12.88
N TRP A 174 12.22 -21.72 -11.73
CA TRP A 174 11.64 -22.13 -10.46
C TRP A 174 12.00 -21.14 -9.36
N GLN A 175 11.01 -20.41 -8.83
CA GLN A 175 11.16 -19.66 -7.60
C GLN A 175 11.03 -20.65 -6.43
N TYR A 176 12.17 -20.97 -5.83
CA TYR A 176 12.28 -22.06 -4.85
C TYR A 176 12.25 -21.60 -3.40
N THR A 177 12.44 -20.30 -3.16
CA THR A 177 12.45 -19.69 -1.82
C THR A 177 12.14 -18.20 -1.87
N ASP A 178 11.48 -17.73 -0.81
CA ASP A 178 11.24 -16.32 -0.49
C ASP A 178 12.30 -15.73 0.46
N HIS A 179 13.30 -16.53 0.88
CA HIS A 179 14.38 -16.16 1.79
C HIS A 179 15.76 -16.58 1.23
N GLY A 180 15.99 -16.34 -0.05
CA GLY A 180 17.22 -16.72 -0.74
C GLY A 180 18.33 -15.66 -0.67
N ILE A 181 18.84 -15.24 -1.83
CA ILE A 181 19.86 -14.20 -1.95
C ILE A 181 19.38 -12.93 -1.25
N MET A 182 20.16 -12.44 -0.30
CA MET A 182 19.84 -11.26 0.52
C MET A 182 18.51 -11.36 1.31
N GLY A 183 17.99 -12.58 1.52
CA GLY A 183 16.71 -12.78 2.20
C GLY A 183 15.48 -12.40 1.38
N ILE A 184 15.58 -12.40 0.06
CA ILE A 184 14.48 -12.09 -0.87
C ILE A 184 14.20 -13.26 -1.81
N ASP A 185 13.16 -13.13 -2.59
CA ASP A 185 12.71 -14.11 -3.58
C ASP A 185 13.84 -14.48 -4.53
N THR A 186 14.13 -15.78 -4.60
CA THR A 186 15.22 -16.30 -5.41
C THR A 186 14.76 -17.49 -6.23
N SER A 187 15.15 -17.48 -7.49
CA SER A 187 14.78 -18.44 -8.50
C SER A 187 15.97 -19.06 -9.18
N PHE A 188 15.78 -20.26 -9.75
CA PHE A 188 16.69 -20.87 -10.69
C PHE A 188 16.17 -20.76 -12.12
N ASP A 189 17.03 -20.35 -13.02
CA ASP A 189 16.83 -20.36 -14.46
C ASP A 189 17.32 -21.68 -15.05
N PHE A 190 16.50 -22.35 -15.85
CA PHE A 190 16.82 -23.65 -16.43
C PHE A 190 17.34 -23.57 -17.87
N ASP A 191 16.96 -22.52 -18.61
CA ASP A 191 17.27 -22.38 -20.03
C ASP A 191 17.98 -21.06 -20.40
N GLY A 192 18.33 -20.23 -19.41
CA GLY A 192 19.05 -18.98 -19.61
C GLY A 192 18.17 -17.78 -19.94
N ALA A 193 16.84 -17.94 -19.96
CA ALA A 193 15.93 -16.84 -20.33
C ALA A 193 16.00 -15.64 -19.40
N PHE A 194 16.27 -15.87 -18.11
CA PHE A 194 16.32 -14.86 -17.06
C PHE A 194 17.74 -14.38 -16.74
N THR A 195 18.78 -15.13 -17.16
CA THR A 195 20.15 -14.92 -16.67
C THR A 195 21.19 -14.76 -17.77
N THR A 196 20.89 -15.16 -19.02
CA THR A 196 21.84 -15.09 -20.14
C THR A 196 21.37 -14.12 -21.22
N GLY A 197 22.30 -13.66 -22.04
CA GLY A 197 22.10 -12.68 -23.11
C GLY A 197 22.67 -11.30 -22.72
N LYS A 198 22.70 -10.37 -23.70
CA LYS A 198 23.06 -8.98 -23.41
C LYS A 198 21.99 -8.40 -22.49
N ALA A 199 22.41 -7.61 -21.50
CA ALA A 199 21.49 -6.81 -20.73
C ALA A 199 20.62 -5.98 -21.70
N SER A 200 19.32 -6.26 -21.72
CA SER A 200 18.39 -5.60 -22.62
C SER A 200 17.93 -4.28 -22.01
N GLY A 201 18.45 -3.21 -22.55
CA GLY A 201 18.11 -1.84 -22.15
C GLY A 201 19.24 -0.92 -22.51
N SER A 202 18.99 0.23 -23.14
CA SER A 202 19.96 1.32 -23.06
C SER A 202 19.86 1.89 -21.65
N VAL A 203 20.97 1.93 -20.93
CA VAL A 203 21.07 2.89 -19.85
C VAL A 203 20.78 4.23 -20.48
N PRO A 204 19.63 4.90 -20.24
CA PRO A 204 19.43 6.25 -20.72
C PRO A 204 20.63 7.05 -20.24
N SER A 205 21.30 7.77 -21.12
CA SER A 205 22.48 8.60 -20.78
C SER A 205 22.14 9.74 -19.80
N THR A 206 20.89 9.95 -19.57
CA THR A 206 20.31 10.66 -18.42
C THR A 206 19.37 9.66 -17.72
N PRO A 207 19.38 9.54 -16.38
CA PRO A 207 18.30 8.87 -15.69
C PRO A 207 17.02 9.46 -16.27
N VAL A 208 16.17 8.63 -16.92
CA VAL A 208 14.77 9.03 -17.07
C VAL A 208 14.39 9.37 -15.64
N PRO A 209 13.98 10.60 -15.33
CA PRO A 209 13.54 10.90 -13.99
C PRO A 209 12.57 9.78 -13.68
N ALA A 210 12.84 8.98 -12.65
CA ALA A 210 11.80 8.23 -12.00
C ALA A 210 10.62 9.19 -11.98
N PRO A 211 9.39 8.79 -12.35
CA PRO A 211 8.27 9.70 -12.22
C PRO A 211 8.53 10.38 -10.92
N GLN A 212 8.99 11.62 -10.99
CA GLN A 212 9.63 12.28 -9.86
C GLN A 212 8.67 12.05 -8.74
N PRO A 213 9.07 11.64 -7.53
CA PRO A 213 8.25 11.92 -6.40
C PRO A 213 7.93 13.37 -6.69
N VAL A 214 6.72 13.61 -7.24
CA VAL A 214 6.36 14.96 -7.68
C VAL A 214 6.88 15.82 -6.57
N GLU A 215 7.98 16.54 -6.86
CA GLU A 215 8.59 17.41 -5.88
C GLU A 215 7.40 18.02 -5.22
N HIS A 216 7.38 18.06 -3.92
CA HIS A 216 6.35 18.74 -3.20
C HIS A 216 5.94 19.94 -4.03
N VAL A 217 5.07 19.70 -5.00
CA VAL A 217 4.33 20.76 -5.64
C VAL A 217 3.60 21.30 -4.46
N GLY A 218 4.08 22.42 -4.01
CA GLY A 218 3.79 22.97 -2.71
C GLY A 218 2.33 22.75 -2.42
N LYS A 219 2.01 22.26 -1.22
CA LYS A 219 0.67 22.12 -0.67
C LYS A 219 -0.34 22.71 -1.65
N PRO A 220 -1.16 21.89 -2.35
CA PRO A 220 -2.18 22.47 -3.21
C PRO A 220 -2.90 23.49 -2.36
N ALA A 221 -2.99 24.75 -2.80
CA ALA A 221 -3.52 25.86 -2.02
C ALA A 221 -4.99 25.64 -1.60
N ASP A 222 -5.59 24.49 -1.97
CA ASP A 222 -7.02 24.26 -2.01
C ASP A 222 -7.49 23.08 -1.15
N GLY A 223 -6.72 22.64 -0.14
CA GLY A 223 -7.21 21.56 0.72
C GLY A 223 -7.38 20.20 0.02
N THR A 224 -6.56 19.94 -0.99
CA THR A 224 -6.50 18.65 -1.68
C THR A 224 -5.17 17.94 -1.42
N TYR A 225 -5.14 16.62 -1.59
CA TYR A 225 -3.95 15.78 -1.52
C TYR A 225 -3.91 14.85 -2.72
N ILE A 226 -2.74 14.70 -3.31
CA ILE A 226 -2.53 13.75 -4.40
C ILE A 226 -1.97 12.47 -3.79
N VAL A 227 -2.72 11.37 -3.93
CA VAL A 227 -2.34 10.04 -3.40
C VAL A 227 -1.00 9.62 -3.98
N GLN A 228 -0.10 9.20 -3.11
CA GLN A 228 1.23 8.71 -3.47
C GLN A 228 1.32 7.20 -3.30
N SER A 229 2.31 6.59 -3.93
CA SER A 229 2.59 5.16 -3.78
C SER A 229 2.85 4.81 -2.31
N GLY A 230 2.17 3.77 -1.83
CA GLY A 230 2.25 3.35 -0.43
C GLY A 230 1.31 4.11 0.51
N ASP A 231 0.57 5.09 0.03
CA ASP A 231 -0.44 5.76 0.84
C ASP A 231 -1.62 4.82 1.13
N THR A 232 -2.11 4.93 2.33
CA THR A 232 -3.41 4.42 2.72
C THR A 232 -4.31 5.58 3.12
N LEU A 233 -5.61 5.44 2.95
CA LEU A 233 -6.54 6.51 3.33
C LEU A 233 -6.42 6.87 4.82
N SER A 234 -6.11 5.89 5.67
CA SER A 234 -5.84 6.12 7.10
C SER A 234 -4.52 6.87 7.34
N GLY A 235 -3.47 6.57 6.58
CA GLY A 235 -2.20 7.29 6.64
C GLY A 235 -2.35 8.75 6.20
N ILE A 236 -3.08 8.99 5.10
CA ILE A 236 -3.40 10.34 4.63
C ILE A 236 -4.26 11.08 5.68
N ALA A 237 -5.29 10.43 6.21
CA ALA A 237 -6.14 11.01 7.24
C ALA A 237 -5.34 11.46 8.47
N GLY A 238 -4.36 10.65 8.91
CA GLY A 238 -3.45 11.02 10.01
C GLY A 238 -2.61 12.26 9.71
N LYS A 239 -2.12 12.43 8.47
CA LYS A 239 -1.36 13.62 8.05
C LYS A 239 -2.20 14.92 8.10
N TYR A 240 -3.50 14.80 7.90
CA TYR A 240 -4.44 15.94 7.84
C TYR A 240 -5.35 16.06 9.05
N ASN A 241 -5.01 15.33 10.13
CA ASN A 241 -5.76 15.35 11.40
C ASN A 241 -7.26 15.08 11.21
N THR A 242 -7.59 14.12 10.36
CA THR A 242 -8.96 13.68 10.04
C THR A 242 -9.06 12.15 10.10
N THR A 243 -10.18 11.57 9.73
CA THR A 243 -10.38 10.11 9.69
C THR A 243 -10.48 9.62 8.24
N TRP A 244 -10.09 8.36 8.00
CA TRP A 244 -10.24 7.76 6.68
C TRP A 244 -11.71 7.70 6.24
N GLN A 245 -12.66 7.56 7.18
CA GLN A 245 -14.09 7.58 6.89
C GLN A 245 -14.54 8.96 6.38
N THR A 246 -14.05 10.03 7.03
CA THR A 246 -14.28 11.40 6.57
C THR A 246 -13.71 11.61 5.17
N LEU A 247 -12.47 11.20 4.95
CA LEU A 247 -11.86 11.29 3.63
C LEU A 247 -12.63 10.46 2.59
N ALA A 248 -13.06 9.24 2.94
CA ALA A 248 -13.88 8.42 2.04
C ALA A 248 -15.20 9.11 1.68
N ALA A 249 -15.89 9.68 2.67
CA ALA A 249 -17.18 10.33 2.48
C ALA A 249 -17.07 11.59 1.60
N ILE A 250 -16.13 12.51 1.90
CA ILE A 250 -15.97 13.77 1.15
C ILE A 250 -15.45 13.57 -0.27
N ASN A 251 -14.83 12.39 -0.53
CA ASN A 251 -14.33 12.00 -1.84
C ASN A 251 -15.22 10.97 -2.54
N SER A 252 -16.35 10.60 -1.94
CA SER A 252 -17.30 9.61 -2.48
C SER A 252 -16.64 8.28 -2.84
N LEU A 253 -15.69 7.82 -2.02
CA LEU A 253 -14.97 6.58 -2.26
C LEU A 253 -15.84 5.36 -1.92
N GLY A 254 -16.21 4.58 -2.94
CA GLY A 254 -16.99 3.35 -2.76
C GLY A 254 -16.22 2.25 -2.01
N ASN A 255 -14.89 2.24 -2.14
CA ASN A 255 -13.99 1.34 -1.39
C ASN A 255 -12.79 2.13 -0.84
N PRO A 256 -12.73 2.37 0.47
CA PRO A 256 -11.66 3.17 1.10
C PRO A 256 -10.28 2.50 1.09
N ASN A 257 -10.22 1.20 0.78
CA ASN A 257 -8.96 0.46 0.66
C ASN A 257 -8.37 0.53 -0.76
N LEU A 258 -9.10 1.12 -1.71
CA LEU A 258 -8.65 1.31 -3.09
C LEU A 258 -8.37 2.78 -3.33
N LEU A 259 -7.12 3.20 -3.12
CA LEU A 259 -6.62 4.49 -3.52
C LEU A 259 -5.77 4.33 -4.79
N GLN A 260 -5.96 5.23 -5.74
CA GLN A 260 -5.14 5.28 -6.95
C GLN A 260 -3.99 6.28 -6.75
N VAL A 261 -2.77 5.90 -7.09
CA VAL A 261 -1.65 6.85 -7.12
C VAL A 261 -1.95 7.94 -8.15
N GLY A 262 -1.80 9.21 -7.75
CA GLY A 262 -2.21 10.35 -8.56
C GLY A 262 -3.66 10.76 -8.35
N GLN A 263 -4.46 10.00 -7.63
CA GLN A 263 -5.83 10.39 -7.27
C GLN A 263 -5.79 11.66 -6.42
N VAL A 264 -6.60 12.64 -6.79
CA VAL A 264 -6.75 13.88 -6.02
C VAL A 264 -7.83 13.67 -4.96
N LEU A 265 -7.45 13.72 -3.70
CA LEU A 265 -8.38 13.65 -2.57
C LEU A 265 -8.58 15.04 -1.98
N LYS A 266 -9.81 15.40 -1.74
CA LYS A 266 -10.13 16.52 -0.82
C LYS A 266 -9.71 16.09 0.58
N VAL A 267 -8.85 16.87 1.23
CA VAL A 267 -8.33 16.58 2.58
C VAL A 267 -8.73 17.65 3.60
N THR A 268 -9.29 18.75 3.12
CA THR A 268 -10.02 19.71 3.92
C THR A 268 -11.49 19.64 3.48
N GLY A 269 -12.29 18.90 4.21
CA GLY A 269 -13.73 19.22 4.24
C GLY A 269 -13.87 20.48 5.09
N GLU A 270 -14.87 21.31 4.81
CA GLU A 270 -15.34 22.25 5.84
C GLU A 270 -15.45 21.43 7.12
N SER A 271 -14.77 21.87 8.17
CA SER A 271 -14.88 21.26 9.48
C SER A 271 -16.33 21.41 9.95
N SER A 272 -17.17 20.44 9.55
CA SER A 272 -18.24 20.07 10.45
C SER A 272 -17.56 19.74 11.76
N PRO A 273 -17.98 20.28 12.89
CA PRO A 273 -17.37 19.98 14.16
C PRO A 273 -17.26 18.46 14.27
N GLN A 274 -16.04 17.93 14.51
CA GLN A 274 -15.81 16.49 14.61
C GLN A 274 -16.50 15.96 15.86
N ASN A 275 -17.81 15.72 15.73
CA ASN A 275 -18.62 15.19 16.81
C ASN A 275 -18.64 13.67 16.85
N THR A 276 -17.77 12.99 16.08
CA THR A 276 -17.79 11.52 16.03
C THR A 276 -16.39 10.91 15.87
N TYR A 277 -16.18 9.77 16.55
CA TYR A 277 -15.00 8.93 16.45
C TYR A 277 -15.41 7.49 16.15
N TYR A 278 -14.59 6.76 15.39
CA TYR A 278 -14.77 5.34 15.16
C TYR A 278 -13.71 4.55 15.90
N VAL A 279 -14.15 3.60 16.74
CA VAL A 279 -13.30 2.77 17.60
C VAL A 279 -12.31 1.99 16.75
N GLN A 280 -11.05 2.01 17.15
CA GLN A 280 -9.94 1.30 16.53
C GLN A 280 -9.50 0.09 17.36
N ALA A 281 -8.72 -0.81 16.76
CA ALA A 281 -8.16 -1.94 17.50
C ALA A 281 -7.25 -1.45 18.64
N GLY A 282 -7.52 -1.90 19.87
CA GLY A 282 -6.81 -1.46 21.07
C GLY A 282 -7.40 -0.25 21.80
N ASP A 283 -8.44 0.38 21.24
CA ASP A 283 -9.11 1.49 21.91
C ASP A 283 -9.90 1.04 23.15
N THR A 284 -9.93 1.91 24.12
CA THR A 284 -10.84 1.86 25.27
C THR A 284 -11.66 3.15 25.32
N LEU A 285 -12.85 3.10 25.87
CA LEU A 285 -13.70 4.29 26.00
C LEU A 285 -13.01 5.38 26.84
N SER A 286 -12.19 5.00 27.82
CA SER A 286 -11.38 5.93 28.62
C SER A 286 -10.25 6.56 27.79
N GLY A 287 -9.59 5.80 26.92
CA GLY A 287 -8.57 6.33 26.00
C GLY A 287 -9.17 7.31 25.01
N ILE A 288 -10.35 6.98 24.44
CA ILE A 288 -11.09 7.88 23.53
C ILE A 288 -11.52 9.16 24.29
N ALA A 289 -12.06 9.05 25.49
CA ALA A 289 -12.46 10.19 26.30
C ALA A 289 -11.28 11.13 26.59
N SER A 290 -10.13 10.57 26.98
CA SER A 290 -8.89 11.33 27.21
C SER A 290 -8.38 12.01 25.94
N LYS A 291 -8.38 11.29 24.81
CA LYS A 291 -7.91 11.79 23.51
C LYS A 291 -8.70 12.99 23.01
N PHE A 292 -10.00 13.02 23.30
CA PHE A 292 -10.91 14.06 22.81
C PHE A 292 -11.37 15.06 23.88
N GLY A 293 -10.73 15.04 25.05
CA GLY A 293 -11.02 16.02 26.12
C GLY A 293 -12.45 15.91 26.68
N THR A 294 -13.01 14.71 26.67
CA THR A 294 -14.35 14.42 27.20
C THR A 294 -14.29 13.39 28.33
N THR A 295 -15.41 12.94 28.83
CA THR A 295 -15.48 11.95 29.91
C THR A 295 -16.10 10.64 29.43
N VAL A 296 -15.70 9.52 30.05
CA VAL A 296 -16.32 8.21 29.79
C VAL A 296 -17.84 8.28 30.02
N SER A 297 -18.26 8.95 31.08
CA SER A 297 -19.69 9.15 31.41
C SER A 297 -20.43 9.94 30.33
N GLY A 298 -19.79 10.99 29.78
CA GLY A 298 -20.34 11.77 28.67
C GLY A 298 -20.49 10.93 27.42
N LEU A 299 -19.45 10.16 27.06
CA LEU A 299 -19.53 9.26 25.90
C LEU A 299 -20.59 8.17 26.07
N VAL A 300 -20.68 7.56 27.26
CA VAL A 300 -21.71 6.55 27.59
C VAL A 300 -23.11 7.09 27.41
N SER A 301 -23.41 8.25 28.00
CA SER A 301 -24.73 8.87 27.92
C SER A 301 -25.11 9.28 26.50
N LEU A 302 -24.16 9.90 25.78
CA LEU A 302 -24.38 10.41 24.42
C LEU A 302 -24.62 9.30 23.40
N ASN A 303 -23.93 8.16 23.61
CA ASN A 303 -23.95 7.04 22.68
C ASN A 303 -24.83 5.88 23.14
N HIS A 304 -25.55 6.02 24.26
CA HIS A 304 -26.38 4.97 24.86
C HIS A 304 -25.62 3.64 25.06
N ILE A 305 -24.34 3.73 25.51
CA ILE A 305 -23.47 2.57 25.71
C ILE A 305 -23.89 1.88 27.02
N ALA A 306 -24.40 0.66 26.92
CA ALA A 306 -24.86 -0.09 28.08
C ALA A 306 -23.73 -0.51 29.04
N ASN A 307 -22.50 -0.75 28.53
CA ASN A 307 -21.34 -1.13 29.30
C ASN A 307 -20.10 -0.37 28.80
N SER A 308 -19.57 0.51 29.63
CA SER A 308 -18.41 1.34 29.31
C SER A 308 -17.11 0.57 29.02
N ASN A 309 -17.04 -0.70 29.40
CA ASN A 309 -15.89 -1.56 29.17
C ASN A 309 -15.98 -2.34 27.83
N VAL A 310 -17.09 -2.20 27.10
CA VAL A 310 -17.34 -2.94 25.86
C VAL A 310 -17.61 -1.98 24.73
N ILE A 311 -16.63 -1.81 23.86
CA ILE A 311 -16.77 -1.13 22.57
C ILE A 311 -16.17 -2.00 21.48
N TYR A 312 -16.66 -1.89 20.26
CA TYR A 312 -16.29 -2.72 19.13
C TYR A 312 -15.53 -1.92 18.09
N VAL A 313 -14.50 -2.55 17.48
CA VAL A 313 -13.78 -1.93 16.35
C VAL A 313 -14.77 -1.56 15.24
N GLY A 314 -14.68 -0.29 14.77
CA GLY A 314 -15.62 0.27 13.79
C GLY A 314 -16.90 0.86 14.41
N GLN A 315 -17.11 0.72 15.73
CA GLN A 315 -18.25 1.37 16.40
C GLN A 315 -18.12 2.90 16.30
N LYS A 316 -19.21 3.55 15.87
CA LYS A 316 -19.28 5.01 15.82
C LYS A 316 -19.55 5.55 17.23
N ILE A 317 -18.71 6.44 17.72
CA ILE A 317 -18.84 7.15 18.98
C ILE A 317 -19.08 8.64 18.70
N MET A 318 -20.22 9.16 19.08
CA MET A 318 -20.47 10.59 19.10
C MET A 318 -19.68 11.21 20.26
N LEU A 319 -18.87 12.23 19.97
CA LEU A 319 -17.99 12.86 20.96
C LEU A 319 -18.67 14.01 21.73
N GLY A 320 -19.85 14.41 21.29
CA GLY A 320 -20.51 15.61 21.77
C GLY A 320 -19.92 16.87 21.12
N ASP A 321 -20.47 18.04 21.41
CA ASP A 321 -19.82 19.28 21.00
C ASP A 321 -18.47 19.36 21.72
N THR A 322 -17.38 19.14 20.97
CA THR A 322 -16.00 19.46 21.39
C THR A 322 -15.71 20.95 21.22
N GLY A 323 -16.76 21.77 21.15
CA GLY A 323 -16.68 23.16 21.52
C GLY A 323 -16.25 23.15 22.98
N GLN A 324 -15.02 23.60 23.29
CA GLN A 324 -14.57 23.83 24.64
C GLN A 324 -15.72 24.49 25.42
N SER A 325 -16.47 23.69 26.16
CA SER A 325 -17.17 24.21 27.29
C SER A 325 -16.04 24.60 28.24
N ASN A 326 -15.62 25.87 28.19
CA ASN A 326 -14.69 26.44 29.15
C ASN A 326 -15.34 26.44 30.55
N ALA A 327 -16.22 25.48 30.84
CA ALA A 327 -16.98 25.41 32.06
C ALA A 327 -17.15 23.95 32.52
N TYR A 328 -16.96 23.74 33.81
CA TYR A 328 -17.13 22.48 34.52
C TYR A 328 -18.27 22.58 35.50
N THR A 329 -19.13 21.59 35.59
CA THR A 329 -20.19 21.52 36.60
C THR A 329 -19.73 20.67 37.78
N VAL A 330 -19.65 21.26 38.94
CA VAL A 330 -19.20 20.63 40.20
C VAL A 330 -20.05 19.43 40.55
N GLN A 331 -19.43 18.33 40.85
CA GLN A 331 -20.02 17.07 41.25
C GLN A 331 -19.79 16.77 42.74
N SER A 332 -20.55 15.80 43.28
CA SER A 332 -20.38 15.38 44.67
C SER A 332 -18.97 14.82 44.91
N GLY A 333 -18.25 15.38 45.87
CA GLY A 333 -16.88 15.02 46.22
C GLY A 333 -15.80 15.86 45.53
N ASP A 334 -16.18 16.78 44.65
CA ASP A 334 -15.20 17.68 44.02
C ASP A 334 -14.65 18.72 44.97
N THR A 335 -13.40 19.06 44.71
CA THR A 335 -12.73 20.23 45.28
C THR A 335 -12.21 21.13 44.17
N LEU A 336 -12.12 22.41 44.37
CA LEU A 336 -11.61 23.37 43.39
C LEU A 336 -10.17 23.01 42.97
N SER A 337 -9.38 22.47 43.88
CA SER A 337 -8.01 22.01 43.61
C SER A 337 -8.01 20.74 42.74
N GLY A 338 -8.92 19.80 42.96
CA GLY A 338 -9.08 18.59 42.13
C GLY A 338 -9.47 18.94 40.71
N ILE A 339 -10.49 19.84 40.54
CA ILE A 339 -10.91 20.34 39.24
C ILE A 339 -9.76 21.05 38.52
N ALA A 340 -9.04 21.94 39.24
CA ALA A 340 -7.89 22.66 38.67
C ALA A 340 -6.79 21.68 38.17
N SER A 341 -6.43 20.70 38.99
CA SER A 341 -5.43 19.69 38.63
C SER A 341 -5.86 18.86 37.40
N ALA A 342 -7.12 18.46 37.34
CA ALA A 342 -7.67 17.70 36.21
C ALA A 342 -7.66 18.49 34.89
N HIS A 343 -7.71 19.81 34.97
CA HIS A 343 -7.73 20.72 33.82
C HIS A 343 -6.42 21.50 33.61
N GLY A 344 -5.29 21.05 34.21
CA GLY A 344 -3.96 21.60 33.98
C GLY A 344 -3.78 23.06 34.43
N THR A 345 -4.53 23.50 35.45
CA THR A 345 -4.49 24.85 35.99
C THR A 345 -4.34 24.82 37.51
N THR A 346 -4.40 25.98 38.16
CA THR A 346 -4.32 26.10 39.61
C THR A 346 -5.66 26.52 40.23
N TRP A 347 -5.96 26.09 41.45
CA TRP A 347 -7.18 26.48 42.10
C TRP A 347 -7.28 28.01 42.30
N GLN A 348 -6.14 28.72 42.46
CA GLN A 348 -6.09 30.18 42.55
C GLN A 348 -6.59 30.80 41.22
N ALA A 349 -6.13 30.28 40.09
CA ALA A 349 -6.56 30.76 38.78
C ALA A 349 -8.07 30.52 38.55
N LEU A 350 -8.56 29.31 38.91
CA LEU A 350 -9.99 29.03 38.84
C LEU A 350 -10.82 29.90 39.79
N ALA A 351 -10.35 30.08 41.04
CA ALA A 351 -11.04 30.94 42.01
C ALA A 351 -11.13 32.39 41.52
N ALA A 352 -10.05 32.93 41.02
CA ALA A 352 -10.01 34.29 40.48
C ALA A 352 -10.93 34.42 39.24
N LYS A 353 -10.85 33.49 38.28
CA LYS A 353 -11.66 33.50 37.05
C LYS A 353 -13.16 33.42 37.34
N ASN A 354 -13.53 32.68 38.39
CA ASN A 354 -14.93 32.43 38.76
C ASN A 354 -15.44 33.30 39.91
N HIS A 355 -14.64 34.27 40.37
CA HIS A 355 -14.97 35.15 41.50
C HIS A 355 -15.34 34.37 42.78
N ILE A 356 -14.64 33.23 43.03
CA ILE A 356 -14.85 32.38 44.19
C ILE A 356 -14.03 32.93 45.34
N SER A 357 -14.69 33.54 46.33
CA SER A 357 -14.02 34.14 47.46
C SER A 357 -13.48 33.10 48.45
N ASN A 358 -14.12 31.94 48.58
CA ASN A 358 -13.66 30.85 49.41
C ASN A 358 -13.46 29.58 48.56
N PRO A 359 -12.20 29.21 48.24
CA PRO A 359 -11.91 28.04 47.35
C PRO A 359 -12.31 26.68 47.96
N ASN A 360 -12.58 26.64 49.27
CA ASN A 360 -13.07 25.44 49.94
C ASN A 360 -14.60 25.30 49.92
N MET A 361 -15.29 26.27 49.32
CA MET A 361 -16.76 26.29 49.24
C MET A 361 -17.19 26.35 47.78
N ILE A 362 -17.33 25.18 47.17
CA ILE A 362 -18.00 24.98 45.87
C ILE A 362 -19.18 24.04 46.07
N PHE A 363 -20.23 24.19 45.28
CA PHE A 363 -21.47 23.46 45.46
C PHE A 363 -21.76 22.54 44.29
N VAL A 364 -22.28 21.36 44.57
CA VAL A 364 -22.73 20.43 43.53
C VAL A 364 -23.72 21.16 42.60
N GLY A 365 -23.51 21.09 41.28
CA GLY A 365 -24.28 21.81 40.28
C GLY A 365 -23.73 23.22 39.96
N GLN A 366 -22.74 23.74 40.73
CA GLN A 366 -22.12 25.01 40.42
C GLN A 366 -21.28 24.90 39.13
N THR A 367 -21.41 25.87 38.22
CA THR A 367 -20.61 25.94 37.00
C THR A 367 -19.31 26.69 37.25
N ILE A 368 -18.17 26.06 36.96
CA ILE A 368 -16.84 26.63 37.07
C ILE A 368 -16.30 26.89 35.66
N GLN A 369 -16.00 28.12 35.29
CA GLN A 369 -15.30 28.47 34.06
C GLN A 369 -13.83 28.02 34.17
N LEU A 370 -13.43 27.16 33.23
CA LEU A 370 -12.08 26.56 33.22
C LEU A 370 -11.04 27.46 32.59
#